data_6578d5ae0a4b8d66213307138752925a
#
_entry.id   6578d5ae0a4b8d66213307138752925a
#
_cell.length_a   1.000
_cell.length_b   1.000
_cell.length_c   1.000
_cell.angle_alpha   90.00
_cell.angle_beta   90.00
_cell.angle_gamma   90.00
#
_symmetry.space_group_name_H-M   'P 1'
#
loop_
_entity.id
_entity.type
_entity.pdbx_description
1 polymer ?
#
loop_
_entity_poly.entity_id
_entity_poly.type
_entity_poly.pdbx_seq_one_letter_code
_entity_poly.pdbx_strand_id
1 'polypeptide(L)'
;MTMAKPVRRTLLLAFLLGALPIYGHSGPPFPILVDQRVGPYVASVWTDPDIGTGTFFVILEAPKGGSLPAKAVVRIGVQPVSKRLPEVFYEAEPQSVKEGARYFAAVKFDQGGMWHTRVLIDGGELRADVEPTPDGILGPFASLVYALPFLGIGFLWIKAALRRRSPAAAPR
;
A
#
# COMPACT_ATOMS: atom_id res chain seq x y z
N MET A 1 -27.39 -31.67 -24.82
CA MET A 1 -28.11 -31.31 -23.56
C MET A 1 -27.47 -30.04 -23.00
N THR A 2 -28.08 -28.90 -23.26
CA THR A 2 -27.55 -27.57 -22.95
C THR A 2 -27.64 -27.32 -21.44
N MET A 3 -26.52 -26.95 -20.83
CA MET A 3 -26.50 -26.49 -19.42
C MET A 3 -27.54 -25.40 -19.22
N ALA A 4 -28.35 -25.53 -18.18
CA ALA A 4 -29.38 -24.54 -17.86
C ALA A 4 -28.78 -23.13 -17.77
N LYS A 5 -29.40 -22.20 -18.47
CA LYS A 5 -28.93 -20.77 -18.59
C LYS A 5 -28.51 -20.12 -17.26
N PRO A 6 -29.14 -20.40 -16.07
CA PRO A 6 -28.71 -19.79 -14.80
C PRO A 6 -27.33 -20.28 -14.35
N VAL A 7 -26.99 -21.56 -14.49
CA VAL A 7 -25.71 -22.12 -14.05
C VAL A 7 -24.52 -21.52 -14.84
N ARG A 8 -24.71 -21.29 -16.14
CA ARG A 8 -23.70 -20.66 -17.00
C ARG A 8 -23.47 -19.18 -16.62
N ARG A 9 -24.54 -18.46 -16.25
CA ARG A 9 -24.43 -17.05 -15.81
C ARG A 9 -23.74 -16.94 -14.47
N THR A 10 -24.02 -17.83 -13.50
CA THR A 10 -23.37 -17.82 -12.18
C THR A 10 -21.89 -18.15 -12.28
N LEU A 11 -21.49 -19.10 -13.15
CA LEU A 11 -20.08 -19.42 -13.39
C LEU A 11 -19.32 -18.26 -14.06
N LEU A 12 -19.95 -17.57 -15.01
CA LEU A 12 -19.35 -16.38 -15.65
C LEU A 12 -19.18 -15.24 -14.65
N LEU A 13 -20.15 -15.02 -13.78
CA LEU A 13 -20.09 -13.98 -12.74
C LEU A 13 -19.01 -14.28 -11.70
N ALA A 14 -18.88 -15.54 -11.26
CA ALA A 14 -17.83 -15.96 -10.35
C ALA A 14 -16.42 -15.83 -10.97
N PHE A 15 -16.29 -16.11 -12.26
CA PHE A 15 -15.02 -15.93 -12.99
C PHE A 15 -14.65 -14.45 -13.17
N LEU A 16 -15.63 -13.58 -13.44
CA LEU A 16 -15.43 -12.13 -13.55
C LEU A 16 -15.05 -11.50 -12.20
N LEU A 17 -15.68 -11.94 -11.10
CA LEU A 17 -15.34 -11.46 -9.74
C LEU A 17 -13.95 -11.90 -9.28
N GLY A 18 -13.47 -13.07 -9.72
CA GLY A 18 -12.11 -13.55 -9.43
C GLY A 18 -10.99 -12.87 -10.23
N ALA A 19 -11.34 -12.13 -11.29
CA ALA A 19 -10.38 -11.45 -12.15
C ALA A 19 -10.08 -9.99 -11.76
N LEU A 20 -10.68 -9.49 -10.68
CA LEU A 20 -10.36 -8.15 -10.18
C LEU A 20 -8.92 -8.16 -9.63
N PRO A 21 -8.05 -7.24 -10.06
CA PRO A 21 -6.71 -7.12 -9.50
C PRO A 21 -6.84 -6.76 -8.02
N ILE A 22 -6.50 -7.69 -7.16
CA ILE A 22 -6.33 -7.43 -5.73
C ILE A 22 -4.97 -6.77 -5.62
N TYR A 23 -4.94 -5.44 -5.62
CA TYR A 23 -3.73 -4.70 -5.27
C TYR A 23 -3.41 -5.05 -3.82
N GLY A 24 -2.21 -5.59 -3.60
CA GLY A 24 -1.68 -5.81 -2.28
C GLY A 24 -1.78 -4.51 -1.49
N HIS A 25 -2.37 -4.58 -0.32
CA HIS A 25 -2.64 -3.44 0.52
C HIS A 25 -1.31 -2.91 1.04
N SER A 26 -0.90 -1.72 0.62
CA SER A 26 -0.01 -0.89 1.41
C SER A 26 -0.72 -0.61 2.74
N GLY A 27 -0.04 -0.86 3.87
CA GLY A 27 -0.59 -0.59 5.19
C GLY A 27 -1.02 0.88 5.32
N PRO A 28 -1.84 1.25 6.33
CA PRO A 28 -2.08 2.65 6.59
C PRO A 28 -0.76 3.31 7.03
N PRO A 29 -0.48 4.55 6.58
CA PRO A 29 0.69 5.28 7.03
C PRO A 29 0.73 5.36 8.56
N PHE A 30 1.91 5.17 9.15
CA PHE A 30 2.13 5.28 10.60
C PHE A 30 3.05 6.46 10.95
N PRO A 31 2.91 7.05 12.13
CA PRO A 31 3.71 8.19 12.53
C PRO A 31 5.13 7.76 12.89
N ILE A 32 6.13 8.47 12.37
CA ILE A 32 7.54 8.32 12.75
C ILE A 32 8.03 9.51 13.57
N LEU A 33 7.41 10.67 13.43
CA LEU A 33 7.64 11.87 14.20
C LEU A 33 6.30 12.52 14.50
N VAL A 34 6.08 12.94 15.76
CA VAL A 34 4.83 13.58 16.18
C VAL A 34 5.17 14.87 16.92
N ASP A 35 4.52 15.96 16.53
CA ASP A 35 4.55 17.28 17.20
C ASP A 35 5.97 17.82 17.42
N GLN A 36 6.87 17.60 16.47
CA GLN A 36 8.25 18.09 16.56
C GLN A 36 8.33 19.56 16.12
N ARG A 37 9.00 20.38 16.93
CA ARG A 37 9.24 21.78 16.58
C ARG A 37 10.40 21.88 15.59
N VAL A 38 10.15 22.57 14.46
CA VAL A 38 11.16 22.86 13.44
C VAL A 38 10.93 24.26 12.89
N GLY A 39 11.80 25.21 13.24
CA GLY A 39 11.62 26.61 12.88
C GLY A 39 10.25 27.16 13.37
N PRO A 40 9.46 27.79 12.51
CA PRO A 40 8.15 28.34 12.85
C PRO A 40 7.01 27.28 12.82
N TYR A 41 7.32 25.99 12.70
CA TYR A 41 6.36 24.92 12.53
C TYR A 41 6.33 23.95 13.71
N VAL A 42 5.20 23.31 13.89
CA VAL A 42 5.05 22.01 14.56
C VAL A 42 4.80 20.98 13.47
N ALA A 43 5.68 20.00 13.33
CA ALA A 43 5.66 19.03 12.25
C ALA A 43 5.39 17.63 12.77
N SER A 44 4.49 16.91 12.09
CA SER A 44 4.28 15.47 12.25
C SER A 44 4.55 14.77 10.93
N VAL A 45 5.29 13.66 10.99
CA VAL A 45 5.69 12.88 9.80
C VAL A 45 5.14 11.48 9.89
N TRP A 46 4.41 11.10 8.86
CA TRP A 46 3.80 9.79 8.69
C TRP A 46 4.39 9.12 7.45
N THR A 47 4.56 7.82 7.48
CA THR A 47 5.12 7.07 6.36
C THR A 47 4.47 5.71 6.21
N ASP A 48 4.48 5.21 4.98
CA ASP A 48 4.27 3.82 4.61
C ASP A 48 5.48 3.43 3.74
N PRO A 49 6.56 2.93 4.37
CA PRO A 49 7.84 2.76 3.71
C PRO A 49 7.94 1.39 3.03
N ASP A 50 7.31 1.25 1.88
CA ASP A 50 7.38 0.02 1.09
C ASP A 50 8.66 -0.07 0.27
N ILE A 51 9.22 -1.29 0.13
CA ILE A 51 10.27 -1.58 -0.85
C ILE A 51 9.71 -1.28 -2.25
N GLY A 52 10.49 -0.60 -3.08
CA GLY A 52 10.03 -0.06 -4.36
C GLY A 52 9.59 1.39 -4.23
N THR A 53 8.45 1.70 -3.67
CA THR A 53 7.97 3.07 -3.50
C THR A 53 7.24 3.23 -2.19
N GLY A 54 7.91 3.81 -1.20
CA GLY A 54 7.29 4.24 0.04
C GLY A 54 6.70 5.64 -0.08
N THR A 55 5.80 5.98 0.82
CA THR A 55 5.12 7.28 0.87
C THR A 55 5.40 8.01 2.16
N PHE A 56 5.55 9.33 2.08
CA PHE A 56 5.70 10.22 3.22
C PHE A 56 4.67 11.32 3.20
N PHE A 57 4.12 11.59 4.37
CA PHE A 57 3.22 12.71 4.61
C PHE A 57 3.80 13.58 5.72
N VAL A 58 4.04 14.85 5.42
CA VAL A 58 4.49 15.82 6.40
C VAL A 58 3.33 16.78 6.66
N ILE A 59 2.87 16.83 7.89
CA ILE A 59 1.80 17.72 8.35
C ILE A 59 2.46 18.85 9.13
N LEU A 60 2.22 20.08 8.70
CA LEU A 60 2.73 21.29 9.36
C LEU A 60 1.57 22.05 9.99
N GLU A 61 1.74 22.38 11.26
CA GLU A 61 0.82 23.19 12.03
C GLU A 61 1.52 24.45 12.57
N ALA A 62 0.75 25.48 12.79
CA ALA A 62 1.26 26.64 13.48
C ALA A 62 1.44 26.34 14.99
N PRO A 63 2.53 26.78 15.61
CA PRO A 63 2.63 26.75 17.07
C PRO A 63 1.52 27.59 17.68
N LYS A 64 1.14 27.28 18.95
CA LYS A 64 0.08 28.00 19.65
C LYS A 64 0.28 29.52 19.57
N GLY A 65 -0.73 30.23 19.05
CA GLY A 65 -0.70 31.69 18.86
C GLY A 65 0.09 32.18 17.63
N GLY A 66 0.59 31.25 16.79
CA GLY A 66 1.29 31.56 15.54
C GLY A 66 0.38 31.44 14.31
N SER A 67 0.93 31.78 13.16
CA SER A 67 0.34 31.54 11.85
C SER A 67 1.28 30.70 11.00
N LEU A 68 0.72 29.85 10.13
CA LEU A 68 1.50 29.12 9.16
C LEU A 68 1.97 30.06 8.04
N PRO A 69 3.24 30.02 7.63
CA PRO A 69 3.69 30.63 6.38
C PRO A 69 2.86 30.09 5.20
N ALA A 70 2.65 30.93 4.18
CA ALA A 70 1.80 30.58 3.04
C ALA A 70 2.30 29.36 2.24
N LYS A 71 3.61 29.08 2.28
CA LYS A 71 4.24 27.95 1.60
C LYS A 71 5.55 27.60 2.31
N ALA A 72 5.75 26.31 2.56
CA ALA A 72 7.04 25.77 3.02
C ALA A 72 7.70 24.94 1.92
N VAL A 73 9.02 24.91 1.91
CA VAL A 73 9.80 23.98 1.08
C VAL A 73 10.12 22.76 1.92
N VAL A 74 9.52 21.61 1.55
CA VAL A 74 9.68 20.35 2.27
C VAL A 74 10.41 19.34 1.38
N ARG A 75 11.47 18.72 1.90
CA ARG A 75 12.23 17.66 1.23
C ARG A 75 12.46 16.48 2.15
N ILE A 76 12.41 15.28 1.61
CA ILE A 76 12.69 14.02 2.31
C ILE A 76 14.00 13.47 1.78
N GLY A 77 15.03 13.42 2.62
CA GLY A 77 16.29 12.75 2.34
C GLY A 77 16.30 11.35 2.91
N VAL A 78 16.73 10.36 2.15
CA VAL A 78 16.87 8.98 2.61
C VAL A 78 18.24 8.42 2.26
N GLN A 79 18.81 7.65 3.19
CA GLN A 79 20.08 6.96 3.01
C GLN A 79 20.06 5.65 3.78
N PRO A 80 20.50 4.50 3.19
CA PRO A 80 20.71 3.28 3.96
C PRO A 80 21.67 3.50 5.12
N VAL A 81 21.37 3.00 6.31
CA VAL A 81 22.27 3.06 7.48
C VAL A 81 23.65 2.48 7.16
N SER A 82 23.70 1.45 6.30
CA SER A 82 24.94 0.84 5.80
C SER A 82 25.76 1.74 4.90
N LYS A 83 25.24 2.91 4.50
CA LYS A 83 25.86 3.88 3.57
C LYS A 83 26.28 3.30 2.20
N ARG A 84 25.68 2.16 1.81
CA ARG A 84 25.92 1.52 0.50
C ARG A 84 25.47 2.37 -0.70
N LEU A 85 24.53 3.32 -0.47
CA LEU A 85 24.09 4.31 -1.44
C LEU A 85 24.28 5.73 -0.87
N PRO A 86 24.46 6.72 -1.73
CA PRO A 86 24.45 8.13 -1.29
C PRO A 86 23.03 8.52 -0.81
N GLU A 87 22.97 9.60 -0.05
CA GLU A 87 21.69 10.20 0.33
C GLU A 87 21.01 10.80 -0.91
N VAL A 88 19.72 10.53 -1.04
CA VAL A 88 18.87 11.03 -2.12
C VAL A 88 17.73 11.86 -1.53
N PHE A 89 17.48 13.03 -2.10
CA PHE A 89 16.42 13.93 -1.67
C PHE A 89 15.24 13.91 -2.66
N TYR A 90 14.04 13.88 -2.10
CA TYR A 90 12.76 13.95 -2.81
C TYR A 90 12.02 15.21 -2.36
N GLU A 91 11.55 16.01 -3.30
CA GLU A 91 10.70 17.16 -3.00
C GLU A 91 9.29 16.68 -2.64
N ALA A 92 8.73 17.25 -1.56
CA ALA A 92 7.38 16.97 -1.17
C ALA A 92 6.41 17.99 -1.76
N GLU A 93 5.34 17.48 -2.40
CA GLU A 93 4.34 18.31 -3.04
C GLU A 93 3.25 18.71 -2.04
N PRO A 94 2.81 19.98 -2.05
CA PRO A 94 1.74 20.44 -1.18
C PRO A 94 0.42 19.80 -1.59
N GLN A 95 -0.33 19.30 -0.61
CA GLN A 95 -1.68 18.78 -0.77
C GLN A 95 -2.70 19.75 -0.18
N SER A 96 -3.83 19.93 -0.85
CA SER A 96 -4.93 20.75 -0.34
C SER A 96 -5.61 20.04 0.83
N VAL A 97 -5.60 20.65 2.01
CA VAL A 97 -6.28 20.20 3.23
C VAL A 97 -7.09 21.33 3.82
N LYS A 98 -8.09 21.01 4.67
CA LYS A 98 -8.96 22.02 5.28
C LYS A 98 -8.25 22.85 6.35
N GLU A 99 -7.34 22.24 7.10
CA GLU A 99 -6.60 22.88 8.19
C GLU A 99 -5.12 22.47 8.11
N GLY A 100 -4.22 23.39 8.46
CA GLY A 100 -2.79 23.15 8.37
C GLY A 100 -2.25 23.13 6.94
N ALA A 101 -1.05 22.58 6.79
CA ALA A 101 -0.42 22.31 5.50
C ALA A 101 0.06 20.86 5.46
N ARG A 102 -0.28 20.14 4.42
CA ARG A 102 0.13 18.75 4.21
C ARG A 102 0.99 18.65 2.97
N TYR A 103 2.09 17.92 3.08
CA TYR A 103 3.01 17.66 2.00
C TYR A 103 3.14 16.16 1.78
N PHE A 104 3.27 15.75 0.53
CA PHE A 104 3.39 14.36 0.12
C PHE A 104 4.66 14.14 -0.68
N ALA A 105 5.41 13.06 -0.40
CA ALA A 105 6.54 12.62 -1.21
C ALA A 105 6.47 11.11 -1.43
N ALA A 106 6.75 10.69 -2.67
CA ALA A 106 7.00 9.30 -3.02
C ALA A 106 8.51 9.06 -3.04
N VAL A 107 8.98 8.11 -2.22
CA VAL A 107 10.40 7.84 -1.97
C VAL A 107 10.75 6.44 -2.44
N LYS A 108 11.92 6.27 -3.06
CA LYS A 108 12.37 4.96 -3.55
C LYS A 108 13.24 4.26 -2.51
N PHE A 109 12.84 3.04 -2.15
CA PHE A 109 13.63 2.10 -1.37
C PHE A 109 13.94 0.87 -2.23
N ASP A 110 15.22 0.57 -2.46
CA ASP A 110 15.63 -0.53 -3.34
C ASP A 110 15.63 -1.89 -2.64
N GLN A 111 15.76 -1.89 -1.30
CA GLN A 111 15.71 -3.10 -0.47
C GLN A 111 15.34 -2.78 0.97
N GLY A 112 14.99 -3.81 1.74
CA GLY A 112 14.76 -3.75 3.19
C GLY A 112 16.02 -3.38 3.99
N GLY A 113 15.83 -3.34 5.30
CA GLY A 113 16.82 -2.89 6.28
C GLY A 113 16.60 -1.44 6.68
N MET A 114 17.41 -0.97 7.64
CA MET A 114 17.24 0.35 8.25
C MET A 114 17.74 1.47 7.34
N TRP A 115 16.96 2.53 7.23
CA TRP A 115 17.28 3.75 6.48
C TRP A 115 17.17 4.97 7.36
N HIS A 116 18.19 5.83 7.32
CA HIS A 116 18.12 7.18 7.86
C HIS A 116 17.21 8.04 7.00
N THR A 117 16.27 8.71 7.63
CA THR A 117 15.36 9.66 6.98
C THR A 117 15.59 11.05 7.57
N ARG A 118 15.77 12.04 6.70
CA ARG A 118 15.91 13.47 7.04
C ARG A 118 14.76 14.23 6.41
N VAL A 119 14.02 14.94 7.24
CA VAL A 119 12.93 15.82 6.78
C VAL A 119 13.40 17.25 6.91
N LEU A 120 13.61 17.90 5.77
CA LEU A 120 14.02 19.30 5.70
C LEU A 120 12.80 20.18 5.47
N ILE A 121 12.63 21.21 6.31
CA ILE A 121 11.50 22.14 6.26
C ILE A 121 12.07 23.57 6.38
N ASP A 122 12.08 24.32 5.28
CA ASP A 122 12.62 25.71 5.22
C ASP A 122 14.00 25.87 5.88
N GLY A 123 14.87 24.88 5.70
CA GLY A 123 16.22 24.86 6.28
C GLY A 123 16.32 24.29 7.69
N GLY A 124 15.19 24.04 8.37
CA GLY A 124 15.16 23.21 9.58
C GLY A 124 15.22 21.72 9.24
N GLU A 125 15.66 20.90 10.18
CA GLU A 125 15.88 19.48 9.98
C GLU A 125 15.28 18.65 11.11
N LEU A 126 14.57 17.57 10.74
CA LEU A 126 14.15 16.47 11.61
C LEU A 126 14.74 15.17 11.12
N ARG A 127 14.98 14.22 12.01
CA ARG A 127 15.56 12.92 11.70
C ARG A 127 14.73 11.80 12.30
N ALA A 128 14.58 10.72 11.53
CA ALA A 128 13.99 9.46 11.98
C ALA A 128 14.65 8.33 11.20
N ASP A 129 14.52 7.11 11.70
CA ASP A 129 14.90 5.91 10.98
C ASP A 129 13.64 5.15 10.59
N VAL A 130 13.65 4.55 9.39
CA VAL A 130 12.57 3.74 8.88
C VAL A 130 13.10 2.41 8.36
N GLU A 131 12.30 1.36 8.46
CA GLU A 131 12.60 0.07 7.85
C GLU A 131 11.55 -0.23 6.79
N PRO A 132 11.91 -0.19 5.49
CA PRO A 132 10.99 -0.51 4.43
C PRO A 132 10.49 -1.94 4.52
N THR A 133 9.17 -2.10 4.40
CA THR A 133 8.51 -3.39 4.43
C THR A 133 8.55 -4.04 3.05
N PRO A 134 8.86 -5.34 2.95
CA PRO A 134 8.76 -6.04 1.68
C PRO A 134 7.29 -6.16 1.28
N ASP A 135 7.04 -6.12 -0.03
CA ASP A 135 5.77 -6.59 -0.58
C ASP A 135 5.43 -7.94 0.06
N GLY A 136 4.12 -8.14 0.39
CA GLY A 136 3.67 -9.32 1.14
C GLY A 136 4.33 -10.63 0.65
N ILE A 137 4.55 -11.58 1.55
CA ILE A 137 5.30 -12.84 1.38
C ILE A 137 4.99 -13.58 0.07
N LEU A 138 3.81 -13.38 -0.49
CA LEU A 138 3.35 -14.03 -1.72
C LEU A 138 3.50 -13.14 -2.96
N GLY A 139 3.79 -11.84 -2.80
CA GLY A 139 3.93 -10.90 -3.91
C GLY A 139 2.82 -11.08 -4.97
N PRO A 140 3.18 -11.16 -6.27
CA PRO A 140 2.19 -11.33 -7.35
C PRO A 140 1.43 -12.67 -7.31
N PHE A 141 1.92 -13.67 -6.55
CA PHE A 141 1.26 -14.96 -6.40
C PHE A 141 0.17 -14.99 -5.31
N ALA A 142 0.02 -13.92 -4.52
CA ALA A 142 -1.00 -13.82 -3.48
C ALA A 142 -2.39 -14.09 -4.05
N SER A 143 -2.73 -13.51 -5.19
CA SER A 143 -4.03 -13.70 -5.87
C SER A 143 -4.27 -15.16 -6.26
N LEU A 144 -3.24 -15.89 -6.68
CA LEU A 144 -3.34 -17.31 -7.03
C LEU A 144 -3.65 -18.16 -5.79
N VAL A 145 -2.98 -17.90 -4.67
CA VAL A 145 -3.20 -18.61 -3.40
C VAL A 145 -4.61 -18.35 -2.87
N TYR A 146 -5.08 -17.11 -2.95
CA TYR A 146 -6.47 -16.78 -2.58
C TYR A 146 -7.51 -17.38 -3.51
N ALA A 147 -7.19 -17.65 -4.78
CA ALA A 147 -8.08 -18.32 -5.72
C ALA A 147 -8.22 -19.84 -5.49
N LEU A 148 -7.25 -20.51 -4.85
CA LEU A 148 -7.22 -21.96 -4.65
C LEU A 148 -8.50 -22.52 -4.00
N PRO A 149 -9.05 -21.96 -2.91
CA PRO A 149 -10.30 -22.48 -2.31
C PRO A 149 -11.48 -22.42 -3.28
N PHE A 150 -11.57 -21.36 -4.09
CA PHE A 150 -12.64 -21.20 -5.08
C PHE A 150 -12.51 -22.20 -6.23
N LEU A 151 -11.28 -22.48 -6.68
CA LEU A 151 -11.00 -23.53 -7.67
C LEU A 151 -11.36 -24.91 -7.13
N GLY A 152 -11.05 -25.18 -5.86
CA GLY A 152 -11.41 -26.42 -5.17
C GLY A 152 -12.93 -26.61 -5.10
N ILE A 153 -13.67 -25.59 -4.70
CA ILE A 153 -15.14 -25.60 -4.64
C ILE A 153 -15.71 -25.81 -6.05
N GLY A 154 -15.20 -25.09 -7.05
CA GLY A 154 -15.61 -25.23 -8.44
C GLY A 154 -15.40 -26.66 -8.97
N PHE A 155 -14.24 -27.25 -8.69
CA PHE A 155 -13.92 -28.64 -9.07
C PHE A 155 -14.88 -29.65 -8.41
N LEU A 156 -15.14 -29.51 -7.12
CA LEU A 156 -16.10 -30.39 -6.40
C LEU A 156 -17.51 -30.27 -6.98
N TRP A 157 -17.91 -29.06 -7.35
CA TRP A 157 -19.21 -28.81 -7.96
C TRP A 157 -19.36 -29.47 -9.34
N ILE A 158 -18.32 -29.34 -10.18
CA ILE A 158 -18.25 -29.98 -11.48
C ILE A 158 -18.31 -31.50 -11.32
N LYS A 159 -17.53 -32.07 -10.41
CA LYS A 159 -17.52 -33.51 -10.11
C LYS A 159 -18.88 -34.00 -9.64
N ALA A 160 -19.57 -33.27 -8.76
CA ALA A 160 -20.91 -33.59 -8.30
C ALA A 160 -21.94 -33.53 -9.46
N ALA A 161 -21.86 -32.53 -10.31
CA ALA A 161 -22.74 -32.39 -11.46
C ALA A 161 -22.57 -33.53 -12.49
N LEU A 162 -21.33 -33.95 -12.73
CA LEU A 162 -21.03 -35.09 -13.64
C LEU A 162 -21.53 -36.40 -13.08
N ARG A 163 -21.39 -36.66 -11.77
CA ARG A 163 -21.92 -37.87 -11.10
C ARG A 163 -23.44 -37.98 -11.18
N ARG A 164 -24.17 -36.86 -11.11
CA ARG A 164 -25.64 -36.84 -11.24
C ARG A 164 -26.15 -37.16 -12.66
N ARG A 165 -25.24 -37.15 -13.66
CA ARG A 165 -25.57 -37.37 -15.07
C ARG A 165 -25.36 -38.82 -15.52
N SER A 166 -24.78 -39.69 -14.69
CA SER A 166 -24.66 -41.10 -15.01
C SER A 166 -26.06 -41.72 -14.92
N PRO A 167 -26.67 -42.15 -16.05
CA PRO A 167 -27.98 -42.81 -16.02
C PRO A 167 -27.82 -44.11 -15.25
N ALA A 168 -28.77 -44.38 -14.31
CA ALA A 168 -28.87 -45.67 -13.68
C ALA A 168 -29.08 -46.71 -14.79
N ALA A 169 -28.17 -47.69 -14.86
CA ALA A 169 -28.33 -48.82 -15.78
C ALA A 169 -29.69 -49.47 -15.48
N ALA A 170 -30.55 -49.55 -16.49
CA ALA A 170 -31.82 -50.21 -16.37
C ALA A 170 -31.58 -51.67 -15.99
N PRO A 171 -32.32 -52.23 -14.98
CA PRO A 171 -32.23 -53.63 -14.65
C PRO A 171 -32.78 -54.46 -15.85
N ARG A 172 -32.02 -55.47 -16.22
CA ARG A 172 -32.46 -56.48 -17.22
C ARG A 172 -33.45 -57.44 -16.60
#